data_bcf935fefb490664736ccf84afc58d80
#
_entry.id   bcf935fefb490664736ccf84afc58d80
#
_cell.length_a   1.000
_cell.length_b   1.000
_cell.length_c   1.000
_cell.angle_alpha   90.00
_cell.angle_beta   90.00
_cell.angle_gamma   90.00
#
_symmetry.space_group_name_H-M   'P 1'
#
loop_
_entity.id
_entity.type
_entity.pdbx_description
1 polymer ?
#
loop_
_entity_poly.entity_id
_entity_poly.type
_entity_poly.pdbx_seq_one_letter_code
_entity_poly.pdbx_strand_id
1 'polypeptide(L)'
;MIIVPDASVILKWVLEKASESDQVQARWLQESILADQVEIRLPTLWRFEVGNVLGLKQPKLAKELFSVLLAYDFEEVPLGNDYAQEVLEHMREVNGVTFYDAAYHVLALRMKGLYLTADLAYVKKAKRKGHVALLAEWECGSQRVL
;
A
#
# COMPACT_ATOMS: atom_id res chain seq x y z
N MET A 1 -0.28 -13.16 7.76
CA MET A 1 -1.19 -12.31 6.98
C MET A 1 -0.39 -11.52 5.96
N ILE A 2 -0.87 -11.46 4.75
CA ILE A 2 -0.27 -10.66 3.69
C ILE A 2 -0.92 -9.27 3.68
N ILE A 3 -0.11 -8.23 3.74
CA ILE A 3 -0.53 -6.83 3.62
C ILE A 3 0.06 -6.25 2.34
N VAL A 4 -0.76 -5.52 1.61
CA VAL A 4 -0.34 -4.75 0.43
C VAL A 4 -0.57 -3.28 0.76
N PRO A 5 0.43 -2.59 1.35
CA PRO A 5 0.32 -1.15 1.61
C PRO A 5 0.58 -0.36 0.33
N ASP A 6 -0.18 0.69 0.08
CA ASP A 6 0.15 1.55 -1.04
C ASP A 6 1.26 2.56 -0.69
N ALA A 7 1.66 3.34 -1.69
CA ALA A 7 2.73 4.33 -1.51
C ALA A 7 2.42 5.35 -0.40
N SER A 8 1.14 5.71 -0.21
CA SER A 8 0.75 6.66 0.83
C SER A 8 1.06 6.16 2.23
N VAL A 9 0.95 4.86 2.46
CA VAL A 9 1.28 4.21 3.74
C VAL A 9 2.78 4.11 3.93
N ILE A 10 3.49 3.61 2.91
CA ILE A 10 4.95 3.43 2.94
C ILE A 10 5.66 4.76 3.20
N LEU A 11 5.21 5.84 2.56
CA LEU A 11 5.79 7.18 2.73
C LEU A 11 5.68 7.69 4.15
N LYS A 12 4.69 7.26 4.93
CA LYS A 12 4.55 7.66 6.33
C LYS A 12 5.69 7.17 7.22
N TRP A 13 6.40 6.14 6.80
CA TRP A 13 7.55 5.63 7.55
C TRP A 13 8.79 6.54 7.44
N VAL A 14 8.87 7.34 6.39
CA VAL A 14 10.04 8.19 6.10
C VAL A 14 9.70 9.68 6.03
N LEU A 15 8.43 10.04 5.83
CA LEU A 15 7.94 11.41 5.81
C LEU A 15 7.05 11.62 7.03
N GLU A 16 7.67 11.86 8.20
CA GLU A 16 6.92 12.08 9.43
C GLU A 16 6.15 13.41 9.38
N LYS A 17 4.82 13.29 9.45
CA LYS A 17 3.93 14.41 9.75
C LYS A 17 3.21 14.08 11.04
N ALA A 18 3.76 14.55 12.16
CA ALA A 18 3.25 14.26 13.50
C ALA A 18 1.77 14.61 13.71
N SER A 19 1.21 15.46 12.85
CA SER A 19 -0.18 15.90 12.89
C SER A 19 -1.17 14.95 12.19
N GLU A 20 -0.69 13.92 11.48
CA GLU A 20 -1.57 12.97 10.80
C GLU A 20 -2.11 11.94 11.78
N SER A 21 -3.45 11.77 11.79
CA SER A 21 -4.16 10.90 12.74
C SER A 21 -3.85 9.40 12.55
N ASP A 22 -3.38 9.00 11.36
CA ASP A 22 -3.06 7.62 11.02
C ASP A 22 -1.57 7.26 11.13
N GLN A 23 -0.76 8.17 11.68
CA GLN A 23 0.67 7.95 11.87
C GLN A 23 0.94 6.80 12.85
N VAL A 24 0.09 6.63 13.85
CA VAL A 24 0.17 5.53 14.83
C VAL A 24 -0.02 4.18 14.12
N GLN A 25 -1.02 4.09 13.25
CA GLN A 25 -1.31 2.87 12.49
C GLN A 25 -0.18 2.52 11.51
N ALA A 26 0.40 3.53 10.85
CA ALA A 26 1.56 3.32 9.99
C ALA A 26 2.74 2.74 10.77
N ARG A 27 2.96 3.22 12.00
CA ARG A 27 4.01 2.71 12.89
C ARG A 27 3.72 1.27 13.34
N TRP A 28 2.49 0.96 13.69
CA TRP A 28 2.09 -0.42 14.04
C TRP A 28 2.38 -1.40 12.91
N LEU A 29 2.09 -1.00 11.67
CA LEU A 29 2.41 -1.83 10.51
C LEU A 29 3.92 -2.04 10.40
N GLN A 30 4.71 -0.99 10.54
CA GLN A 30 6.18 -1.07 10.51
C GLN A 30 6.71 -2.02 11.60
N GLU A 31 6.21 -1.90 12.81
CA GLU A 31 6.57 -2.78 13.93
C GLU A 31 6.19 -4.23 13.65
N SER A 32 5.01 -4.45 13.05
CA SER A 32 4.54 -5.80 12.70
C SER A 32 5.42 -6.45 11.62
N ILE A 33 5.95 -5.67 10.68
CA ILE A 33 6.91 -6.15 9.67
C ILE A 33 8.21 -6.58 10.36
N LEU A 34 8.74 -5.73 11.22
CA LEU A 34 10.00 -6.00 11.93
C LEU A 34 9.89 -7.21 12.88
N ALA A 35 8.69 -7.48 13.38
CA ALA A 35 8.40 -8.63 14.24
C ALA A 35 7.97 -9.89 13.47
N ASP A 36 8.07 -9.90 12.15
CA ASP A 36 7.64 -11.00 11.28
C ASP A 36 6.19 -11.45 11.48
N GLN A 37 5.32 -10.53 11.88
CA GLN A 37 3.90 -10.81 12.11
C GLN A 37 3.06 -10.66 10.83
N VAL A 38 3.56 -9.91 9.87
CA VAL A 38 2.93 -9.69 8.56
C VAL A 38 3.94 -9.86 7.45
N GLU A 39 3.46 -10.26 6.29
CA GLU A 39 4.25 -10.33 5.06
C GLU A 39 3.79 -9.22 4.12
N ILE A 40 4.73 -8.50 3.56
CA ILE A 40 4.43 -7.43 2.61
C ILE A 40 4.61 -7.93 1.19
N ARG A 41 3.65 -7.62 0.33
CA ARG A 41 3.74 -7.80 -1.12
C ARG A 41 3.43 -6.48 -1.78
N LEU A 42 4.20 -6.11 -2.79
CA LEU A 42 4.04 -4.84 -3.48
C LEU A 42 4.09 -5.05 -5.00
N PRO A 43 3.24 -4.32 -5.75
CA PRO A 43 3.47 -4.22 -7.18
C PRO A 43 4.74 -3.39 -7.40
N THR A 44 5.52 -3.69 -8.44
CA THR A 44 6.78 -2.98 -8.71
C THR A 44 6.60 -1.47 -8.89
N LEU A 45 5.42 -1.02 -9.20
CA LEU A 45 5.10 0.40 -9.34
C LEU A 45 5.33 1.22 -8.08
N TRP A 46 5.38 0.60 -6.89
CA TRP A 46 5.62 1.32 -5.63
C TRP A 46 6.90 2.14 -5.67
N ARG A 47 7.93 1.64 -6.34
CA ARG A 47 9.21 2.34 -6.46
C ARG A 47 9.08 3.66 -7.20
N PHE A 48 8.27 3.67 -8.26
CA PHE A 48 8.03 4.87 -9.06
C PHE A 48 7.23 5.91 -8.29
N GLU A 49 6.17 5.48 -7.62
CA GLU A 49 5.32 6.38 -6.84
C GLU A 49 6.05 6.99 -5.65
N VAL A 50 6.73 6.16 -4.87
CA VAL A 50 7.51 6.61 -3.72
C VAL A 50 8.68 7.50 -4.17
N GLY A 51 9.40 7.08 -5.21
CA GLY A 51 10.50 7.87 -5.76
C GLY A 51 10.04 9.24 -6.25
N ASN A 52 8.90 9.31 -6.90
CA ASN A 52 8.33 10.58 -7.36
C ASN A 52 8.04 11.53 -6.19
N VAL A 53 7.39 11.04 -5.13
CA VAL A 53 7.05 11.86 -3.96
C VAL A 53 8.32 12.32 -3.22
N LEU A 54 9.26 11.41 -2.97
CA LEU A 54 10.51 11.74 -2.29
C LEU A 54 11.34 12.76 -3.08
N GLY A 55 11.46 12.58 -4.39
CA GLY A 55 12.20 13.47 -5.25
C GLY A 55 11.61 14.88 -5.30
N LEU A 56 10.28 15.00 -5.24
CA LEU A 56 9.61 16.30 -5.27
C LEU A 56 9.54 16.96 -3.89
N LYS A 57 9.29 16.22 -2.82
CA LYS A 57 9.09 16.78 -1.48
C LYS A 57 10.37 16.89 -0.65
N GLN A 58 11.31 15.98 -0.83
CA GLN A 58 12.56 15.91 -0.07
C GLN A 58 13.76 15.68 -0.98
N PRO A 59 14.00 16.58 -1.95
CA PRO A 59 15.02 16.33 -2.98
C PRO A 59 16.43 16.13 -2.42
N LYS A 60 16.76 16.76 -1.29
CA LYS A 60 18.08 16.61 -0.67
C LYS A 60 18.26 15.29 0.06
N LEU A 61 17.17 14.71 0.60
CA LEU A 61 17.20 13.46 1.38
C LEU A 61 16.65 12.26 0.60
N ALA A 62 16.17 12.48 -0.61
CA ALA A 62 15.45 11.46 -1.36
C ALA A 62 16.24 10.16 -1.53
N LYS A 63 17.54 10.25 -1.82
CA LYS A 63 18.39 9.06 -1.99
C LYS A 63 18.48 8.24 -0.70
N GLU A 64 18.73 8.89 0.43
CA GLU A 64 18.84 8.23 1.71
C GLU A 64 17.51 7.62 2.15
N LEU A 65 16.42 8.38 2.02
CA LEU A 65 15.08 7.90 2.40
C LEU A 65 14.65 6.72 1.53
N PHE A 66 14.90 6.78 0.23
CA PHE A 66 14.60 5.68 -0.68
C PHE A 66 15.42 4.42 -0.34
N SER A 67 16.71 4.60 -0.01
CA SER A 67 17.57 3.50 0.41
C SER A 67 17.08 2.82 1.69
N VAL A 68 16.54 3.58 2.64
CA VAL A 68 15.91 3.02 3.85
C VAL A 68 14.76 2.10 3.49
N LEU A 69 13.91 2.52 2.55
CA LEU A 69 12.77 1.71 2.11
C LEU A 69 13.20 0.47 1.33
N LEU A 70 14.21 0.59 0.48
CA LEU A 70 14.75 -0.55 -0.25
C LEU A 70 15.38 -1.60 0.68
N ALA A 71 15.89 -1.18 1.82
CA ALA A 71 16.50 -2.09 2.81
C ALA A 71 15.49 -3.05 3.46
N TYR A 72 14.19 -2.77 3.39
CA TYR A 72 13.15 -3.72 3.81
C TYR A 72 13.09 -4.96 2.94
N ASP A 73 13.60 -4.89 1.71
CA ASP A 73 13.63 -6.00 0.74
C ASP A 73 12.24 -6.62 0.53
N PHE A 74 11.25 -5.79 0.26
CA PHE A 74 9.89 -6.23 0.02
C PHE A 74 9.81 -7.19 -1.17
N GLU A 75 9.00 -8.23 -1.04
CA GLU A 75 8.68 -9.07 -2.18
C GLU A 75 7.80 -8.33 -3.17
N GLU A 76 8.28 -8.21 -4.39
CA GLU A 76 7.62 -7.46 -5.45
C GLU A 76 6.99 -8.38 -6.49
N VAL A 77 5.85 -7.97 -7.00
CA VAL A 77 5.13 -8.70 -8.04
C VAL A 77 5.10 -7.85 -9.31
N PRO A 78 5.75 -8.30 -10.38
CA PRO A 78 5.74 -7.56 -11.65
C PRO A 78 4.36 -7.63 -12.31
N LEU A 79 4.06 -6.62 -13.13
CA LEU A 79 2.81 -6.55 -13.87
C LEU A 79 2.90 -7.43 -15.13
N GLY A 80 2.56 -8.70 -14.98
CA GLY A 80 2.41 -9.61 -16.11
C GLY A 80 1.05 -9.47 -16.79
N ASN A 81 0.83 -10.21 -17.87
CA ASN A 81 -0.38 -10.08 -18.68
C ASN A 81 -1.67 -10.38 -17.90
N ASP A 82 -1.70 -11.48 -17.17
CA ASP A 82 -2.90 -11.86 -16.41
C ASP A 82 -3.23 -10.85 -15.31
N TYR A 83 -2.21 -10.42 -14.58
CA TYR A 83 -2.36 -9.39 -13.55
C TYR A 83 -2.88 -8.08 -14.15
N ALA A 84 -2.29 -7.63 -15.27
CA ALA A 84 -2.73 -6.40 -15.94
C ALA A 84 -4.20 -6.47 -16.38
N GLN A 85 -4.63 -7.61 -16.93
CA GLN A 85 -6.03 -7.80 -17.32
C GLN A 85 -6.99 -7.76 -16.14
N GLU A 86 -6.61 -8.37 -15.02
CA GLU A 86 -7.40 -8.33 -13.78
C GLU A 86 -7.51 -6.90 -13.25
N VAL A 87 -6.43 -6.10 -13.35
CA VAL A 87 -6.46 -4.69 -12.96
C VAL A 87 -7.46 -3.90 -13.82
N LEU A 88 -7.44 -4.11 -15.13
CA LEU A 88 -8.37 -3.44 -16.03
C LEU A 88 -9.82 -3.86 -15.77
N GLU A 89 -10.06 -5.14 -15.49
CA GLU A 89 -11.39 -5.61 -15.13
C GLU A 89 -11.88 -5.01 -13.81
N HIS A 90 -10.98 -4.89 -12.82
CA HIS A 90 -11.30 -4.23 -11.56
C HIS A 90 -11.71 -2.77 -11.77
N MET A 91 -11.04 -2.06 -12.68
CA MET A 91 -11.39 -0.68 -13.04
C MET A 91 -12.79 -0.58 -13.68
N ARG A 92 -13.19 -1.60 -14.44
CA ARG A 92 -14.56 -1.66 -14.98
C ARG A 92 -15.61 -1.86 -13.88
N GLU A 93 -15.30 -2.72 -12.91
CA GLU A 93 -16.22 -3.07 -11.83
C GLU A 93 -16.27 -2.00 -10.73
N VAL A 94 -15.19 -1.26 -10.54
CA VAL A 94 -15.09 -0.19 -9.54
C VAL A 94 -14.87 1.14 -10.28
N ASN A 95 -15.96 1.84 -10.50
CA ASN A 95 -15.94 3.05 -11.32
C ASN A 95 -15.13 4.18 -10.67
N GLY A 96 -14.32 4.86 -11.49
CA GLY A 96 -13.60 6.06 -11.07
C GLY A 96 -12.32 5.82 -10.28
N VAL A 97 -11.74 4.60 -10.35
CA VAL A 97 -10.44 4.31 -9.74
C VAL A 97 -9.34 4.32 -10.79
N THR A 98 -8.12 4.66 -10.39
CA THR A 98 -6.97 4.64 -11.29
C THR A 98 -6.42 3.23 -11.45
N PHE A 99 -5.68 3.00 -12.53
CA PHE A 99 -4.94 1.76 -12.75
C PHE A 99 -3.95 1.49 -11.60
N TYR A 100 -3.31 2.55 -11.12
CA TYR A 100 -2.32 2.45 -10.03
C TYR A 100 -2.94 1.94 -8.73
N ASP A 101 -4.02 2.58 -8.27
CA ASP A 101 -4.72 2.14 -7.05
C ASP A 101 -5.32 0.75 -7.22
N ALA A 102 -5.91 0.47 -8.38
CA ALA A 102 -6.45 -0.84 -8.71
C ALA A 102 -5.36 -1.93 -8.68
N ALA A 103 -4.14 -1.63 -9.12
CA ALA A 103 -3.05 -2.60 -9.12
C ALA A 103 -2.71 -3.09 -7.71
N TYR A 104 -2.68 -2.20 -6.71
CA TYR A 104 -2.48 -2.62 -5.31
C TYR A 104 -3.62 -3.48 -4.81
N HIS A 105 -4.86 -3.07 -5.06
CA HIS A 105 -6.03 -3.79 -4.57
C HIS A 105 -6.15 -5.17 -5.21
N VAL A 106 -5.96 -5.26 -6.52
CA VAL A 106 -5.98 -6.54 -7.24
C VAL A 106 -4.89 -7.48 -6.72
N LEU A 107 -3.70 -6.95 -6.42
CA LEU A 107 -2.64 -7.77 -5.83
C LEU A 107 -3.10 -8.37 -4.49
N ALA A 108 -3.73 -7.59 -3.64
CA ALA A 108 -4.28 -8.09 -2.37
C ALA A 108 -5.34 -9.18 -2.60
N LEU A 109 -6.22 -8.98 -3.57
CA LEU A 109 -7.23 -9.98 -3.92
C LEU A 109 -6.59 -11.28 -4.41
N ARG A 110 -5.59 -11.20 -5.27
CA ARG A 110 -4.85 -12.36 -5.80
C ARG A 110 -4.16 -13.15 -4.69
N MET A 111 -3.58 -12.45 -3.72
CA MET A 111 -2.80 -13.03 -2.63
C MET A 111 -3.64 -13.40 -1.40
N LYS A 112 -4.95 -13.13 -1.44
CA LYS A 112 -5.85 -13.28 -0.29
C LYS A 112 -5.35 -12.50 0.92
N GLY A 113 -4.77 -11.32 0.66
CA GLY A 113 -4.26 -10.39 1.65
C GLY A 113 -5.18 -9.19 1.87
N LEU A 114 -4.62 -8.12 2.39
CA LEU A 114 -5.34 -6.89 2.67
C LEU A 114 -4.63 -5.70 2.01
N TYR A 115 -5.32 -5.00 1.13
CA TYR A 115 -4.88 -3.70 0.62
C TYR A 115 -5.10 -2.65 1.69
N LEU A 116 -4.03 -2.00 2.12
CA LEU A 116 -4.07 -0.98 3.16
C LEU A 116 -3.70 0.37 2.55
N THR A 117 -4.61 1.33 2.65
CA THR A 117 -4.47 2.65 2.03
C THR A 117 -4.90 3.76 2.98
N ALA A 118 -4.33 4.95 2.80
CA ALA A 118 -4.77 6.16 3.49
C ALA A 118 -5.87 6.90 2.70
N ASP A 119 -6.26 6.40 1.53
CA ASP A 119 -7.24 7.04 0.63
C ASP A 119 -8.67 6.61 0.96
N LEU A 120 -9.37 7.45 1.73
CA LEU A 120 -10.77 7.20 2.09
C LEU A 120 -11.69 7.12 0.85
N ALA A 121 -11.46 7.96 -0.16
CA ALA A 121 -12.28 7.96 -1.37
C ALA A 121 -12.19 6.62 -2.11
N TYR A 122 -11.00 6.04 -2.19
CA TYR A 122 -10.82 4.72 -2.77
C TYR A 122 -11.58 3.65 -1.98
N VAL A 123 -11.42 3.63 -0.66
CA VAL A 123 -12.08 2.63 0.20
C VAL A 123 -13.60 2.68 0.01
N LYS A 124 -14.18 3.88 -0.01
CA LYS A 124 -15.63 4.05 -0.23
C LYS A 124 -16.10 3.47 -1.56
N LYS A 125 -15.32 3.62 -2.63
CA LYS A 125 -15.66 3.12 -3.96
C LYS A 125 -15.50 1.60 -4.07
N ALA A 126 -14.49 1.02 -3.41
CA ALA A 126 -14.03 -0.33 -3.66
C ALA A 126 -14.32 -1.32 -2.52
N LYS A 127 -14.88 -0.88 -1.40
CA LYS A 127 -15.03 -1.70 -0.20
C LYS A 127 -15.88 -2.96 -0.42
N ARG A 128 -16.83 -2.92 -1.37
CA ARG A 128 -17.66 -4.09 -1.71
C ARG A 128 -16.85 -5.25 -2.30
N LYS A 129 -15.66 -4.99 -2.83
CA LYS A 129 -14.77 -6.03 -3.35
C LYS A 129 -14.06 -6.81 -2.24
N GLY A 130 -14.09 -6.30 -1.01
CA GLY A 130 -13.35 -6.87 0.11
C GLY A 130 -11.85 -6.65 0.00
N HIS A 131 -11.11 -7.17 0.95
CA HIS A 131 -9.65 -7.14 0.97
C HIS A 131 -9.05 -5.73 0.89
N VAL A 132 -9.75 -4.74 1.42
CA VAL A 132 -9.29 -3.34 1.48
C VAL A 132 -9.69 -2.72 2.82
N ALA A 133 -8.80 -1.93 3.40
CA ALA A 133 -9.05 -1.19 4.63
C ALA A 133 -8.37 0.18 4.60
N LEU A 134 -9.01 1.13 5.28
CA LEU A 134 -8.43 2.44 5.52
C LEU A 134 -7.39 2.34 6.64
N LEU A 135 -6.21 2.90 6.42
CA LEU A 135 -5.13 2.87 7.41
C LEU A 135 -5.58 3.40 8.78
N ALA A 136 -6.32 4.52 8.81
CA ALA A 136 -6.80 5.15 10.04
C ALA A 136 -7.72 4.23 10.88
N GLU A 137 -8.36 3.25 10.26
CA GLU A 137 -9.27 2.31 10.91
C GLU A 137 -8.62 0.93 11.15
N TRP A 138 -7.37 0.75 10.72
CA TRP A 138 -6.69 -0.52 10.86
C TRP A 138 -6.17 -0.73 12.27
N GLU A 139 -6.45 -1.92 12.82
CA GLU A 139 -5.95 -2.34 14.13
C GLU A 139 -5.01 -3.53 13.98
N CYS A 140 -3.86 -3.45 14.64
CA CYS A 140 -2.89 -4.54 14.65
C CYS A 140 -3.53 -5.79 15.25
N GLY A 141 -3.50 -6.90 14.49
CA GLY A 141 -4.09 -8.17 14.93
C GLY A 141 -5.58 -8.34 14.59
N SER A 142 -6.24 -7.34 14.02
CA SER A 142 -7.59 -7.53 13.50
C SER A 142 -7.52 -8.33 12.20
N GLN A 143 -7.89 -9.60 12.26
CA GLN A 143 -7.89 -10.52 11.12
C GLN A 143 -9.14 -10.36 10.23
N ARG A 144 -9.81 -9.24 10.27
CA ARG A 144 -11.00 -9.03 9.45
C ARG A 144 -10.61 -8.66 8.03
N VAL A 145 -10.25 -9.67 7.27
CA VAL A 145 -10.31 -9.62 5.81
C VAL A 145 -11.79 -9.76 5.46
N LEU A 146 -12.41 -8.66 5.21
CA LEU A 146 -13.80 -8.64 4.76
C LEU A 146 -13.87 -8.81 3.26
#